data_8240d961aeb6a0592e2f7ed8e0e33664
#
_entry.id   8240d961aeb6a0592e2f7ed8e0e33664
#
_cell.length_a   1.000
_cell.length_b   1.000
_cell.length_c   1.000
_cell.angle_alpha   90.00
_cell.angle_beta   90.00
_cell.angle_gamma   90.00
#
_symmetry.space_group_name_H-M   'P 1'
#
loop_
_entity.id
_entity.type
_entity.pdbx_description
1 polymer ?
#
loop_
_entity_poly.entity_id
_entity_poly.type
_entity_poly.pdbx_seq_one_letter_code
_entity_poly.pdbx_strand_id
1 'polypeptide(L)'
;MDVYAFDPEQGAESRLRKKLDQIWPVLERTGLFPDASKDRLVFCESVEAVAARSDFIQESAPERIDLKVELHAQIDAAAPPDVVIASSTSGLLPTDFQAKCQHPERVIVGHPFNPVYLLPLVEVLGGKRTSTENIDRAVMFYKSIGMYPLKVRSEVPGFLSDRLQEALWREILHLVNDDVATPEELDAAIAYGPGLRWAIWGACQIFHLAAQPGGMGQFLKHFDPSLFPWTKLEAPPITSELTQKMHDGCESISGDMGSDEMEQIRDDALIGIIESLQKRDLGAGRVFNEHQKRIRDAQEK
;
A
#
# COMPACT_ATOMS: atom_id res chain seq x y z
N MET A 1 5.66 -1.61 21.27
CA MET A 1 4.26 -1.32 20.89
C MET A 1 3.43 -2.59 21.11
N ASP A 2 2.27 -2.48 21.75
CA ASP A 2 1.29 -3.55 21.84
C ASP A 2 0.29 -3.39 20.70
N VAL A 3 -0.21 -4.49 20.17
CA VAL A 3 -1.18 -4.50 19.07
C VAL A 3 -2.46 -5.18 19.55
N TYR A 4 -3.56 -4.45 19.49
CA TYR A 4 -4.88 -4.98 19.76
C TYR A 4 -5.60 -5.21 18.45
N ALA A 5 -6.14 -6.41 18.23
CA ALA A 5 -6.82 -6.77 17.00
C ALA A 5 -8.23 -7.31 17.27
N PHE A 6 -9.13 -7.07 16.36
CA PHE A 6 -10.46 -7.66 16.32
C PHE A 6 -10.88 -7.91 14.87
N ASP A 7 -11.51 -9.04 14.66
CA ASP A 7 -12.18 -9.41 13.41
C ASP A 7 -13.36 -10.32 13.76
N PRO A 8 -14.57 -10.04 13.27
CA PRO A 8 -15.77 -10.82 13.62
C PRO A 8 -15.80 -12.21 12.98
N GLU A 9 -14.91 -12.50 12.02
CA GLU A 9 -14.94 -13.75 11.28
C GLU A 9 -14.40 -14.92 12.14
N GLN A 10 -15.10 -16.05 12.10
CA GLN A 10 -14.69 -17.24 12.83
C GLN A 10 -13.27 -17.70 12.42
N GLY A 11 -12.40 -17.92 13.40
CA GLY A 11 -11.03 -18.36 13.18
C GLY A 11 -10.06 -17.25 12.72
N ALA A 12 -10.48 -16.00 12.72
CA ALA A 12 -9.64 -14.85 12.31
C ALA A 12 -8.36 -14.75 13.15
N GLU A 13 -8.44 -14.91 14.47
CA GLU A 13 -7.25 -14.91 15.34
C GLU A 13 -6.22 -15.97 14.91
N SER A 14 -6.68 -17.19 14.65
CA SER A 14 -5.79 -18.29 14.24
C SER A 14 -5.11 -17.98 12.89
N ARG A 15 -5.86 -17.43 11.92
CA ARG A 15 -5.31 -17.01 10.62
C ARG A 15 -4.28 -15.89 10.79
N LEU A 16 -4.58 -14.88 11.62
CA LEU A 16 -3.68 -13.77 11.89
C LEU A 16 -2.37 -14.25 12.52
N ARG A 17 -2.43 -15.09 13.53
CA ARG A 17 -1.24 -15.65 14.18
C ARG A 17 -0.41 -16.51 13.22
N LYS A 18 -1.07 -17.36 12.42
CA LYS A 18 -0.39 -18.14 11.39
C LYS A 18 0.34 -17.24 10.38
N LYS A 19 -0.32 -16.16 9.91
CA LYS A 19 0.31 -15.20 8.97
C LYS A 19 1.47 -14.47 9.63
N LEU A 20 1.34 -14.07 10.89
CA LEU A 20 2.43 -13.46 11.65
C LEU A 20 3.63 -14.39 11.78
N ASP A 21 3.41 -15.69 12.02
CA ASP A 21 4.49 -16.70 12.06
C ASP A 21 5.21 -16.83 10.72
N GLN A 22 4.48 -16.76 9.61
CA GLN A 22 5.05 -16.82 8.25
C GLN A 22 5.92 -15.61 7.93
N ILE A 23 5.48 -14.39 8.30
CA ILE A 23 6.21 -13.15 7.96
C ILE A 23 7.30 -12.80 8.99
N TRP A 24 7.31 -13.38 10.17
CA TRP A 24 8.27 -13.03 11.22
C TRP A 24 9.73 -13.15 10.80
N PRO A 25 10.17 -14.24 10.12
CA PRO A 25 11.54 -14.35 9.61
C PRO A 25 11.91 -13.20 8.63
N VAL A 26 10.95 -12.71 7.84
CA VAL A 26 11.16 -11.57 6.95
C VAL A 26 11.40 -10.30 7.76
N LEU A 27 10.60 -10.07 8.81
CA LEU A 27 10.78 -8.93 9.71
C LEU A 27 12.12 -8.99 10.46
N GLU A 28 12.58 -10.17 10.88
CA GLU A 28 13.92 -10.35 11.47
C GLU A 28 15.03 -9.94 10.51
N ARG A 29 14.92 -10.27 9.23
CA ARG A 29 15.90 -9.87 8.19
C ARG A 29 15.91 -8.36 7.94
N THR A 30 14.76 -7.70 8.02
CA THR A 30 14.65 -6.24 7.81
C THR A 30 14.97 -5.43 9.06
N GLY A 31 14.90 -6.03 10.23
CA GLY A 31 15.24 -5.47 11.53
C GLY A 31 14.02 -5.30 12.45
N LEU A 32 14.17 -5.79 13.67
CA LEU A 32 13.18 -5.67 14.75
C LEU A 32 13.71 -4.79 15.88
N PHE A 33 12.81 -4.05 16.54
CA PHE A 33 13.13 -3.38 17.79
C PHE A 33 13.45 -4.40 18.89
N PRO A 34 14.28 -4.05 19.90
CA PRO A 34 14.78 -4.99 20.91
C PRO A 34 13.70 -5.76 21.67
N ASP A 35 12.55 -5.09 21.90
CA ASP A 35 11.41 -5.63 22.65
C ASP A 35 10.29 -6.15 21.74
N ALA A 36 10.57 -6.35 20.44
CA ALA A 36 9.60 -6.92 19.53
C ALA A 36 9.29 -8.37 19.87
N SER A 37 8.01 -8.70 20.02
CA SER A 37 7.52 -10.05 20.28
C SER A 37 6.14 -10.26 19.67
N LYS A 38 5.89 -11.44 19.15
CA LYS A 38 4.57 -11.87 18.68
C LYS A 38 3.54 -11.92 19.81
N ASP A 39 3.98 -12.08 21.05
CA ASP A 39 3.12 -12.14 22.25
C ASP A 39 2.51 -10.77 22.59
N ARG A 40 3.01 -9.70 21.98
CA ARG A 40 2.41 -8.36 22.09
C ARG A 40 1.14 -8.16 21.27
N LEU A 41 0.74 -9.19 20.50
CA LEU A 41 -0.56 -9.22 19.80
C LEU A 41 -1.64 -9.78 20.72
N VAL A 42 -2.62 -8.95 21.03
CA VAL A 42 -3.81 -9.30 21.82
C VAL A 42 -5.03 -9.27 20.93
N PHE A 43 -5.74 -10.40 20.81
CA PHE A 43 -7.01 -10.46 20.09
C PHE A 43 -8.15 -10.12 21.04
N CYS A 44 -8.96 -9.13 20.69
CA CYS A 44 -10.04 -8.59 21.50
C CYS A 44 -11.40 -9.15 21.09
N GLU A 45 -12.41 -8.98 21.93
CA GLU A 45 -13.75 -9.50 21.73
C GLU A 45 -14.68 -8.56 20.93
N SER A 46 -14.30 -7.28 20.79
CA SER A 46 -15.11 -6.29 20.07
C SER A 46 -14.27 -5.13 19.54
N VAL A 47 -14.87 -4.36 18.62
CA VAL A 47 -14.34 -3.10 18.09
C VAL A 47 -14.10 -2.10 19.22
N GLU A 48 -15.03 -1.96 20.16
CA GLU A 48 -14.95 -1.04 21.30
C GLU A 48 -13.78 -1.41 22.22
N ALA A 49 -13.55 -2.71 22.45
CA ALA A 49 -12.47 -3.20 23.29
C ALA A 49 -11.09 -2.88 22.69
N VAL A 50 -10.97 -2.86 21.36
CA VAL A 50 -9.78 -2.39 20.63
C VAL A 50 -9.70 -0.87 20.72
N ALA A 51 -10.75 -0.17 20.34
CA ALA A 51 -10.75 1.29 20.19
C ALA A 51 -10.43 2.00 21.52
N ALA A 52 -11.01 1.54 22.63
CA ALA A 52 -10.81 2.14 23.95
C ALA A 52 -9.36 2.05 24.52
N ARG A 53 -8.52 1.19 23.93
CA ARG A 53 -7.14 0.91 24.39
C ARG A 53 -6.06 1.40 23.44
N SER A 54 -6.45 1.89 22.28
CA SER A 54 -5.52 2.23 21.21
C SER A 54 -5.07 3.68 21.26
N ASP A 55 -3.80 3.94 20.93
CA ASP A 55 -3.25 5.27 20.69
C ASP A 55 -3.30 5.65 19.21
N PHE A 56 -3.48 4.67 18.34
CA PHE A 56 -3.69 4.79 16.89
C PHE A 56 -4.50 3.60 16.39
N ILE A 57 -5.46 3.82 15.51
CA ILE A 57 -6.34 2.76 14.98
C ILE A 57 -6.16 2.65 13.48
N GLN A 58 -5.93 1.42 12.99
CA GLN A 58 -5.92 1.06 11.57
C GLN A 58 -7.11 0.15 11.26
N GLU A 59 -8.09 0.65 10.52
CA GLU A 59 -9.25 -0.11 10.07
C GLU A 59 -8.95 -0.76 8.71
N SER A 60 -9.27 -2.05 8.58
CA SER A 60 -9.02 -2.86 7.37
C SER A 60 -10.22 -3.75 7.00
N ALA A 61 -11.44 -3.28 7.26
CA ALA A 61 -12.68 -3.97 6.91
C ALA A 61 -12.92 -3.97 5.39
N PRO A 62 -13.85 -4.83 4.89
CA PRO A 62 -14.16 -4.91 3.46
C PRO A 62 -14.49 -3.56 2.82
N GLU A 63 -14.18 -3.42 1.52
CA GLU A 63 -14.32 -2.18 0.74
C GLU A 63 -15.79 -1.88 0.40
N ARG A 64 -16.55 -1.59 1.45
CA ARG A 64 -17.98 -1.27 1.39
C ARG A 64 -18.27 -0.01 2.18
N ILE A 65 -18.78 1.02 1.50
CA ILE A 65 -19.01 2.34 2.10
C ILE A 65 -20.05 2.30 3.24
N ASP A 66 -21.12 1.53 3.07
CA ASP A 66 -22.16 1.34 4.08
C ASP A 66 -21.58 0.77 5.38
N LEU A 67 -20.74 -0.28 5.27
CA LEU A 67 -20.06 -0.89 6.40
C LEU A 67 -19.08 0.09 7.06
N LYS A 68 -18.25 0.77 6.25
CA LYS A 68 -17.22 1.68 6.79
C LYS A 68 -17.82 2.89 7.50
N VAL A 69 -18.95 3.43 7.04
CA VAL A 69 -19.67 4.53 7.72
C VAL A 69 -20.08 4.12 9.12
N GLU A 70 -20.69 2.94 9.29
CA GLU A 70 -21.15 2.46 10.60
C GLU A 70 -19.96 2.08 11.49
N LEU A 71 -18.98 1.40 10.95
CA LEU A 71 -17.78 0.98 11.69
C LEU A 71 -16.97 2.17 12.20
N HIS A 72 -16.74 3.20 11.36
CA HIS A 72 -16.01 4.40 11.80
C HIS A 72 -16.79 5.17 12.87
N ALA A 73 -18.13 5.23 12.80
CA ALA A 73 -18.95 5.83 13.86
C ALA A 73 -18.83 5.03 15.18
N GLN A 74 -18.81 3.70 15.12
CA GLN A 74 -18.62 2.81 16.28
C GLN A 74 -17.22 2.98 16.90
N ILE A 75 -16.18 3.00 16.08
CA ILE A 75 -14.79 3.23 16.51
C ILE A 75 -14.67 4.62 17.14
N ASP A 76 -15.20 5.64 16.48
CA ASP A 76 -15.14 7.03 16.93
C ASP A 76 -15.82 7.24 18.29
N ALA A 77 -16.93 6.57 18.53
CA ALA A 77 -17.67 6.64 19.82
C ALA A 77 -16.88 5.98 20.98
N ALA A 78 -16.05 4.97 20.68
CA ALA A 78 -15.33 4.19 21.70
C ALA A 78 -13.88 4.63 21.91
N ALA A 79 -13.26 5.25 20.93
CA ALA A 79 -11.85 5.66 20.97
C ALA A 79 -11.67 6.93 21.84
N PRO A 80 -10.55 7.05 22.59
CA PRO A 80 -10.19 8.29 23.25
C PRO A 80 -10.12 9.48 22.27
N PRO A 81 -10.39 10.73 22.74
CA PRO A 81 -10.54 11.90 21.85
C PRO A 81 -9.33 12.18 20.95
N ASP A 82 -8.13 11.87 21.45
CA ASP A 82 -6.88 12.19 20.75
C ASP A 82 -6.39 11.09 19.81
N VAL A 83 -7.16 10.02 19.62
CA VAL A 83 -6.75 8.87 18.79
C VAL A 83 -7.07 9.14 17.32
N VAL A 84 -6.07 8.98 16.44
CA VAL A 84 -6.27 9.01 14.99
C VAL A 84 -6.88 7.69 14.53
N ILE A 85 -7.91 7.77 13.68
CA ILE A 85 -8.60 6.63 13.09
C ILE A 85 -8.29 6.62 11.60
N ALA A 86 -7.48 5.65 11.15
CA ALA A 86 -7.05 5.50 9.78
C ALA A 86 -7.75 4.31 9.12
N SER A 87 -8.20 4.47 7.88
CA SER A 87 -8.74 3.38 7.05
C SER A 87 -7.72 2.92 6.02
N SER A 88 -7.60 1.60 5.83
CA SER A 88 -6.80 0.98 4.77
C SER A 88 -7.53 0.92 3.41
N THR A 89 -8.64 1.63 3.25
CA THR A 89 -9.38 1.66 1.98
C THR A 89 -8.47 2.03 0.82
N SER A 90 -8.65 1.39 -0.33
CA SER A 90 -7.89 1.67 -1.55
C SER A 90 -8.52 2.75 -2.44
N GLY A 91 -9.81 3.09 -2.23
CA GLY A 91 -10.50 4.02 -3.12
C GLY A 91 -11.60 4.87 -2.52
N LEU A 92 -12.17 4.47 -1.38
CA LEU A 92 -13.26 5.21 -0.74
C LEU A 92 -12.74 6.50 -0.10
N LEU A 93 -13.53 7.57 -0.21
CA LEU A 93 -13.11 8.88 0.28
C LEU A 93 -13.41 9.06 1.78
N PRO A 94 -12.48 9.63 2.56
CA PRO A 94 -12.68 9.83 3.98
C PRO A 94 -13.86 10.75 4.31
N THR A 95 -14.20 11.69 3.44
CA THR A 95 -15.43 12.51 3.59
C THR A 95 -16.68 11.65 3.70
N ASP A 96 -16.75 10.53 2.97
CA ASP A 96 -17.94 9.69 2.94
C ASP A 96 -18.03 8.81 4.20
N PHE A 97 -16.98 8.11 4.59
CA PHE A 97 -17.04 7.22 5.75
C PHE A 97 -16.91 7.93 7.12
N GLN A 98 -16.46 9.19 7.16
CA GLN A 98 -16.51 10.02 8.39
C GLN A 98 -17.90 10.64 8.65
N ALA A 99 -18.90 10.41 7.78
CA ALA A 99 -20.17 11.14 7.77
C ALA A 99 -20.92 11.06 9.10
N LYS A 100 -20.88 9.91 9.78
CA LYS A 100 -21.56 9.67 11.08
C LYS A 100 -20.65 9.82 12.31
N CYS A 101 -19.37 10.14 12.13
CA CYS A 101 -18.46 10.35 13.24
C CYS A 101 -18.81 11.64 14.01
N GLN A 102 -18.71 11.61 15.32
CA GLN A 102 -18.85 12.77 16.20
C GLN A 102 -17.60 13.64 16.14
N HIS A 103 -16.42 13.00 15.99
CA HIS A 103 -15.10 13.60 15.88
C HIS A 103 -14.44 13.29 14.53
N PRO A 104 -15.01 13.77 13.39
CA PRO A 104 -14.53 13.48 12.05
C PRO A 104 -13.15 14.08 11.75
N GLU A 105 -12.70 15.06 12.57
CA GLU A 105 -11.42 15.72 12.41
C GLU A 105 -10.21 14.78 12.58
N ARG A 106 -10.41 13.60 13.21
CA ARG A 106 -9.40 12.57 13.45
C ARG A 106 -9.48 11.36 12.52
N VAL A 107 -10.45 11.36 11.60
CA VAL A 107 -10.67 10.25 10.64
C VAL A 107 -9.93 10.54 9.34
N ILE A 108 -9.08 9.59 8.92
CA ILE A 108 -8.21 9.70 7.74
C ILE A 108 -8.23 8.42 6.91
N VAL A 109 -7.63 8.49 5.74
CA VAL A 109 -7.08 7.31 5.04
C VAL A 109 -5.62 7.16 5.42
N GLY A 110 -5.21 5.92 5.72
CA GLY A 110 -3.83 5.48 5.81
C GLY A 110 -3.70 4.20 4.98
N HIS A 111 -3.46 4.35 3.68
CA HIS A 111 -3.49 3.27 2.70
C HIS A 111 -2.10 2.67 2.49
N PRO A 112 -1.80 1.48 3.07
CA PRO A 112 -0.53 0.78 2.87
C PRO A 112 -0.58 -0.08 1.61
N PHE A 113 0.60 -0.50 1.13
CA PHE A 113 0.75 -1.38 -0.04
C PHE A 113 1.21 -2.78 0.33
N ASN A 114 0.61 -3.79 -0.28
CA ASN A 114 1.00 -5.19 -0.10
C ASN A 114 2.30 -5.53 -0.86
N PRO A 115 3.21 -6.27 -0.21
CA PRO A 115 3.20 -6.73 1.17
C PRO A 115 3.60 -5.61 2.15
N VAL A 116 2.70 -5.26 3.08
CA VAL A 116 2.85 -4.10 3.99
C VAL A 116 4.09 -4.15 4.89
N TYR A 117 4.64 -5.32 5.08
CA TYR A 117 5.86 -5.56 5.90
C TYR A 117 7.17 -5.35 5.11
N LEU A 118 7.10 -5.15 3.78
CA LEU A 118 8.25 -4.88 2.91
C LEU A 118 8.09 -3.58 2.11
N LEU A 119 6.88 -3.25 1.66
CA LEU A 119 6.66 -1.99 0.93
C LEU A 119 6.39 -0.86 1.93
N PRO A 120 7.29 0.14 2.03
CA PRO A 120 7.18 1.14 3.08
C PRO A 120 6.11 2.21 2.81
N LEU A 121 5.54 2.28 1.59
CA LEU A 121 4.59 3.33 1.23
C LEU A 121 3.30 3.21 2.04
N VAL A 122 2.85 4.36 2.57
CA VAL A 122 1.48 4.56 3.06
C VAL A 122 0.96 5.91 2.57
N GLU A 123 -0.12 5.93 1.83
CA GLU A 123 -0.78 7.18 1.42
C GLU A 123 -1.62 7.72 2.56
N VAL A 124 -1.43 8.99 2.91
CA VAL A 124 -2.14 9.65 4.02
C VAL A 124 -3.01 10.76 3.45
N LEU A 125 -4.32 10.65 3.66
CA LEU A 125 -5.34 11.53 3.10
C LEU A 125 -6.40 11.88 4.13
N GLY A 126 -6.74 13.16 4.24
CA GLY A 126 -7.89 13.64 5.04
C GLY A 126 -9.12 13.91 4.19
N GLY A 127 -10.29 13.77 4.80
CA GLY A 127 -11.56 14.25 4.25
C GLY A 127 -11.80 15.74 4.55
N LYS A 128 -12.95 16.23 4.12
CA LYS A 128 -13.32 17.65 4.27
C LYS A 128 -13.35 18.16 5.71
N ARG A 129 -13.56 17.27 6.68
CA ARG A 129 -13.63 17.63 8.11
C ARG A 129 -12.37 17.22 8.88
N THR A 130 -11.40 16.57 8.24
CA THR A 130 -10.17 16.14 8.88
C THR A 130 -9.26 17.33 9.18
N SER A 131 -8.69 17.39 10.37
CA SER A 131 -7.74 18.44 10.75
C SER A 131 -6.34 18.16 10.21
N THR A 132 -5.60 19.22 9.88
CA THR A 132 -4.19 19.13 9.47
C THR A 132 -3.34 18.50 10.58
N GLU A 133 -3.64 18.80 11.84
CA GLU A 133 -2.93 18.26 13.00
C GLU A 133 -3.01 16.73 13.03
N ASN A 134 -4.19 16.14 12.80
CA ASN A 134 -4.36 14.69 12.76
C ASN A 134 -3.67 14.03 11.56
N ILE A 135 -3.61 14.71 10.41
CA ILE A 135 -2.77 14.28 9.29
C ILE A 135 -1.29 14.24 9.70
N ASP A 136 -0.79 15.28 10.37
CA ASP A 136 0.60 15.35 10.81
C ASP A 136 0.93 14.31 11.88
N ARG A 137 0.01 14.03 12.80
CA ARG A 137 0.12 12.96 13.80
C ARG A 137 0.19 11.57 13.12
N ALA A 138 -0.65 11.32 12.13
CA ALA A 138 -0.60 10.09 11.36
C ALA A 138 0.74 9.93 10.61
N VAL A 139 1.23 10.99 9.99
CA VAL A 139 2.55 10.98 9.33
C VAL A 139 3.67 10.67 10.33
N MET A 140 3.63 11.24 11.52
CA MET A 140 4.62 10.94 12.56
C MET A 140 4.52 9.47 13.02
N PHE A 141 3.30 8.98 13.23
CA PHE A 141 3.08 7.59 13.61
C PHE A 141 3.65 6.61 12.56
N TYR A 142 3.27 6.74 11.29
CA TYR A 142 3.77 5.85 10.24
C TYR A 142 5.29 5.92 10.08
N LYS A 143 5.89 7.11 10.18
CA LYS A 143 7.35 7.23 10.21
C LYS A 143 7.97 6.50 11.40
N SER A 144 7.33 6.52 12.57
CA SER A 144 7.87 5.88 13.77
C SER A 144 7.98 4.35 13.64
N ILE A 145 7.10 3.74 12.84
CA ILE A 145 7.08 2.31 12.55
C ILE A 145 7.82 1.92 11.26
N GLY A 146 8.60 2.85 10.67
CA GLY A 146 9.44 2.56 9.50
C GLY A 146 8.76 2.73 8.14
N MET A 147 7.55 3.30 8.09
CA MET A 147 6.84 3.55 6.84
C MET A 147 7.27 4.88 6.20
N TYR A 148 6.95 5.02 4.90
CA TYR A 148 7.06 6.25 4.12
C TYR A 148 5.66 6.86 3.89
N PRO A 149 5.19 7.77 4.76
CA PRO A 149 3.90 8.40 4.59
C PRO A 149 3.92 9.45 3.48
N LEU A 150 3.15 9.22 2.42
CA LEU A 150 2.94 10.12 1.31
C LEU A 150 1.65 10.91 1.50
N LYS A 151 1.75 12.22 1.80
CA LYS A 151 0.56 13.06 1.93
C LYS A 151 -0.09 13.27 0.57
N VAL A 152 -1.34 12.83 0.43
CA VAL A 152 -2.20 13.16 -0.71
C VAL A 152 -2.90 14.48 -0.43
N ARG A 153 -2.79 15.46 -1.34
CA ARG A 153 -3.18 16.86 -1.07
C ARG A 153 -4.68 17.10 -1.06
N SER A 154 -5.43 16.26 -1.74
CA SER A 154 -6.90 16.38 -1.85
C SER A 154 -7.51 15.02 -2.12
N GLU A 155 -8.79 14.87 -1.78
CA GLU A 155 -9.55 13.67 -2.06
C GLU A 155 -9.63 13.42 -3.56
N VAL A 156 -9.24 12.22 -3.96
CA VAL A 156 -9.38 11.70 -5.32
C VAL A 156 -9.58 10.17 -5.22
N PRO A 157 -10.59 9.61 -5.91
CA PRO A 157 -10.81 8.16 -5.90
C PRO A 157 -9.57 7.39 -6.37
N GLY A 158 -9.19 6.32 -5.65
CA GLY A 158 -7.99 5.52 -5.95
C GLY A 158 -6.67 6.23 -5.65
N PHE A 159 -6.70 7.39 -4.98
CA PHE A 159 -5.58 8.19 -4.50
C PHE A 159 -4.51 8.44 -5.59
N LEU A 160 -3.22 8.20 -5.33
CA LEU A 160 -2.17 8.41 -6.34
C LEU A 160 -1.68 7.09 -6.94
N SER A 161 -1.30 6.13 -6.09
CA SER A 161 -0.62 4.93 -6.56
C SER A 161 -1.56 3.96 -7.26
N ASP A 162 -2.78 3.76 -6.73
CA ASP A 162 -3.76 2.89 -7.38
C ASP A 162 -4.26 3.49 -8.69
N ARG A 163 -4.38 4.81 -8.79
CA ARG A 163 -4.69 5.46 -10.07
C ARG A 163 -3.62 5.23 -11.13
N LEU A 164 -2.33 5.25 -10.72
CA LEU A 164 -1.23 4.97 -11.65
C LEU A 164 -1.20 3.48 -12.04
N GLN A 165 -1.43 2.59 -11.09
CA GLN A 165 -1.55 1.15 -11.35
C GLN A 165 -2.77 0.83 -12.22
N GLU A 166 -3.91 1.47 -11.97
CA GLU A 166 -5.13 1.27 -12.74
C GLU A 166 -4.97 1.72 -14.20
N ALA A 167 -4.26 2.82 -14.45
CA ALA A 167 -3.96 3.24 -15.81
C ALA A 167 -3.15 2.20 -16.59
N LEU A 168 -2.15 1.59 -15.94
CA LEU A 168 -1.38 0.48 -16.51
C LEU A 168 -2.24 -0.77 -16.68
N TRP A 169 -3.02 -1.12 -15.67
CA TRP A 169 -3.89 -2.30 -15.69
C TRP A 169 -4.94 -2.24 -16.79
N ARG A 170 -5.55 -1.08 -17.01
CA ARG A 170 -6.51 -0.85 -18.08
C ARG A 170 -5.91 -1.11 -19.46
N GLU A 171 -4.68 -0.64 -19.68
CA GLU A 171 -3.96 -0.89 -20.93
C GLU A 171 -3.63 -2.37 -21.11
N ILE A 172 -3.23 -3.07 -20.07
CA ILE A 172 -3.03 -4.54 -20.08
C ILE A 172 -4.29 -5.25 -20.51
N LEU A 173 -5.44 -4.91 -19.91
CA LEU A 173 -6.73 -5.52 -20.28
C LEU A 173 -7.10 -5.30 -21.74
N HIS A 174 -6.83 -4.12 -22.30
CA HIS A 174 -7.05 -3.86 -23.74
C HIS A 174 -6.15 -4.72 -24.63
N LEU A 175 -4.85 -4.78 -24.32
CA LEU A 175 -3.90 -5.54 -25.13
C LEU A 175 -4.21 -7.04 -25.14
N VAL A 176 -4.66 -7.59 -24.02
CA VAL A 176 -5.11 -9.00 -23.95
C VAL A 176 -6.45 -9.20 -24.64
N ASN A 177 -7.41 -8.29 -24.45
CA ASN A 177 -8.73 -8.38 -25.11
C ASN A 177 -8.64 -8.31 -26.64
N ASP A 178 -7.72 -7.49 -27.14
CA ASP A 178 -7.51 -7.26 -28.57
C ASP A 178 -6.53 -8.29 -29.21
N ASP A 179 -6.12 -9.32 -28.46
CA ASP A 179 -5.17 -10.36 -28.89
C ASP A 179 -3.81 -9.80 -29.36
N VAL A 180 -3.38 -8.67 -28.80
CA VAL A 180 -2.09 -8.05 -29.14
C VAL A 180 -0.95 -8.72 -28.38
N ALA A 181 -1.17 -9.10 -27.11
CA ALA A 181 -0.17 -9.75 -26.27
C ALA A 181 -0.82 -10.65 -25.21
N THR A 182 -0.08 -11.62 -24.71
CA THR A 182 -0.45 -12.45 -23.57
C THR A 182 -0.10 -11.76 -22.24
N PRO A 183 -0.71 -12.15 -21.10
CA PRO A 183 -0.30 -11.69 -19.78
C PRO A 183 1.19 -11.88 -19.52
N GLU A 184 1.77 -13.03 -19.90
CA GLU A 184 3.21 -13.33 -19.75
C GLU A 184 4.08 -12.32 -20.50
N GLU A 185 3.73 -11.99 -21.76
CA GLU A 185 4.47 -11.01 -22.56
C GLU A 185 4.38 -9.60 -21.97
N LEU A 186 3.23 -9.22 -21.40
CA LEU A 186 3.02 -7.92 -20.77
C LEU A 186 3.75 -7.81 -19.43
N ASP A 187 3.76 -8.85 -18.61
CA ASP A 187 4.57 -8.93 -17.40
C ASP A 187 6.06 -8.84 -17.74
N ALA A 188 6.54 -9.56 -18.76
CA ALA A 188 7.91 -9.49 -19.23
C ALA A 188 8.29 -8.07 -19.71
N ALA A 189 7.40 -7.39 -20.44
CA ALA A 189 7.62 -6.02 -20.90
C ALA A 189 7.85 -5.04 -19.75
N ILE A 190 7.14 -5.21 -18.63
CA ILE A 190 7.32 -4.38 -17.43
C ILE A 190 8.53 -4.83 -16.62
N ALA A 191 8.63 -6.13 -16.28
CA ALA A 191 9.64 -6.64 -15.35
C ALA A 191 11.07 -6.51 -15.90
N TYR A 192 11.27 -6.77 -17.18
CA TYR A 192 12.59 -6.64 -17.84
C TYR A 192 12.88 -5.25 -18.43
N GLY A 193 11.88 -4.37 -18.42
CA GLY A 193 11.95 -3.01 -18.97
C GLY A 193 11.87 -1.93 -17.90
N PRO A 194 10.81 -1.10 -17.94
CA PRO A 194 10.70 0.08 -17.07
C PRO A 194 10.63 -0.24 -15.58
N GLY A 195 10.11 -1.41 -15.19
CA GLY A 195 9.98 -1.82 -13.78
C GLY A 195 11.30 -1.85 -13.02
N LEU A 196 12.39 -2.31 -13.67
CA LEU A 196 13.72 -2.32 -13.05
C LEU A 196 14.19 -0.93 -12.63
N ARG A 197 13.91 0.10 -13.41
CA ARG A 197 14.34 1.47 -13.10
C ARG A 197 13.35 2.20 -12.19
N TRP A 198 12.09 1.78 -12.14
CA TRP A 198 11.07 2.35 -11.23
C TRP A 198 11.36 2.04 -9.77
N ALA A 199 12.08 0.97 -9.47
CA ALA A 199 12.56 0.71 -8.12
C ALA A 199 13.57 1.76 -7.61
N ILE A 200 14.26 2.47 -8.54
CA ILE A 200 15.25 3.49 -8.23
C ILE A 200 14.59 4.88 -8.21
N TRP A 201 13.88 5.22 -9.29
CA TRP A 201 13.18 6.49 -9.48
C TRP A 201 11.84 6.28 -10.19
N GLY A 202 10.81 7.00 -9.77
CA GLY A 202 9.52 7.01 -10.46
C GLY A 202 9.60 7.55 -11.89
N ALA A 203 8.52 7.39 -12.65
CA ALA A 203 8.47 7.72 -14.08
C ALA A 203 8.89 9.18 -14.37
N CYS A 204 8.47 10.14 -13.54
CA CYS A 204 8.80 11.56 -13.75
C CYS A 204 10.32 11.80 -13.76
N GLN A 205 11.05 11.24 -12.80
CA GLN A 205 12.50 11.43 -12.72
C GLN A 205 13.24 10.69 -13.82
N ILE A 206 12.75 9.51 -14.21
CA ILE A 206 13.33 8.75 -15.33
C ILE A 206 13.17 9.51 -16.65
N PHE A 207 12.00 10.10 -16.91
CA PHE A 207 11.78 10.89 -18.12
C PHE A 207 12.55 12.21 -18.11
N HIS A 208 12.66 12.86 -16.94
CA HIS A 208 13.50 14.04 -16.77
C HIS A 208 14.96 13.74 -17.14
N LEU A 209 15.50 12.63 -16.67
CA LEU A 209 16.87 12.19 -16.98
C LEU A 209 17.05 11.86 -18.47
N ALA A 210 16.10 11.17 -19.08
CA ALA A 210 16.16 10.77 -20.50
C ALA A 210 16.19 11.95 -21.47
N ALA A 211 15.69 13.11 -21.07
CA ALA A 211 15.59 14.30 -21.90
C ALA A 211 16.64 15.38 -21.57
N GLN A 212 17.78 15.00 -20.96
CA GLN A 212 18.88 15.94 -20.72
C GLN A 212 19.54 16.37 -22.05
N PRO A 213 20.03 17.64 -22.14
CA PRO A 213 20.14 18.65 -21.08
C PRO A 213 18.85 19.44 -20.76
N GLY A 214 17.78 19.33 -21.55
CA GLY A 214 16.55 20.13 -21.37
C GLY A 214 15.58 19.58 -20.34
N GLY A 215 15.79 18.34 -19.84
CA GLY A 215 15.00 17.70 -18.81
C GLY A 215 13.51 17.57 -19.16
N MET A 216 12.63 17.60 -18.15
CA MET A 216 11.17 17.40 -18.31
C MET A 216 10.53 18.44 -19.25
N GLY A 217 11.03 19.69 -19.26
CA GLY A 217 10.52 20.72 -20.18
C GLY A 217 10.75 20.38 -21.64
N GLN A 218 11.89 19.76 -21.96
CA GLN A 218 12.19 19.26 -23.31
C GLN A 218 11.41 17.99 -23.60
N PHE A 219 11.31 17.07 -22.62
CA PHE A 219 10.52 15.84 -22.75
C PHE A 219 9.09 16.13 -23.19
N LEU A 220 8.37 17.01 -22.48
CA LEU A 220 6.99 17.34 -22.77
C LEU A 220 6.78 18.02 -24.15
N LYS A 221 7.79 18.68 -24.69
CA LYS A 221 7.73 19.23 -26.06
C LYS A 221 7.85 18.17 -27.16
N HIS A 222 8.60 17.09 -26.89
CA HIS A 222 8.82 16.02 -27.87
C HIS A 222 7.86 14.85 -27.73
N PHE A 223 7.38 14.59 -26.52
CA PHE A 223 6.49 13.49 -26.16
C PHE A 223 5.17 14.03 -25.57
N ASP A 224 4.48 14.88 -26.31
CA ASP A 224 3.13 15.33 -25.96
C ASP A 224 2.17 14.13 -26.13
N PRO A 225 1.53 13.65 -25.07
CA PRO A 225 0.58 12.53 -25.16
C PRO A 225 -0.59 12.78 -26.10
N SER A 226 -0.93 14.05 -26.37
CA SER A 226 -2.00 14.39 -27.32
C SER A 226 -1.63 14.07 -28.77
N LEU A 227 -0.31 14.00 -29.08
CA LEU A 227 0.22 13.66 -30.40
C LEU A 227 0.32 12.14 -30.62
N PHE A 228 0.26 11.35 -29.54
CA PHE A 228 0.44 9.89 -29.55
C PHE A 228 -0.68 9.22 -28.74
N PRO A 229 -1.90 9.13 -29.26
CA PRO A 229 -3.02 8.53 -28.54
C PRO A 229 -2.91 7.00 -28.57
N TRP A 230 -1.91 6.46 -27.88
CA TRP A 230 -1.63 5.00 -27.87
C TRP A 230 -2.52 4.23 -26.90
N THR A 231 -3.06 4.91 -25.89
CA THR A 231 -3.86 4.29 -24.85
C THR A 231 -5.35 4.48 -25.05
N LYS A 232 -6.15 3.48 -24.66
CA LYS A 232 -7.60 3.59 -24.57
C LYS A 232 -7.97 4.12 -23.17
N LEU A 233 -8.86 5.09 -23.11
CA LEU A 233 -9.25 5.74 -21.84
C LEU A 233 -10.35 4.96 -21.08
N GLU A 234 -11.22 4.27 -21.79
CA GLU A 234 -12.29 3.46 -21.22
C GLU A 234 -11.79 2.03 -21.02
N ALA A 235 -12.11 1.43 -19.88
CA ALA A 235 -11.78 0.02 -19.65
C ALA A 235 -12.59 -0.89 -20.58
N PRO A 236 -12.03 -2.02 -21.08
CA PRO A 236 -12.79 -2.96 -21.86
C PRO A 236 -13.85 -3.66 -20.99
N PRO A 237 -14.97 -4.13 -21.56
CA PRO A 237 -15.91 -4.96 -20.84
C PRO A 237 -15.23 -6.23 -20.30
N ILE A 238 -15.46 -6.56 -19.05
CA ILE A 238 -14.96 -7.80 -18.45
C ILE A 238 -15.87 -8.95 -18.91
N THR A 239 -15.53 -9.53 -20.05
CA THR A 239 -16.23 -10.68 -20.61
C THR A 239 -15.68 -11.99 -20.04
N SER A 240 -16.45 -13.09 -20.18
CA SER A 240 -15.96 -14.43 -19.80
C SER A 240 -14.71 -14.83 -20.62
N GLU A 241 -14.61 -14.40 -21.87
CA GLU A 241 -13.45 -14.66 -22.72
C GLU A 241 -12.21 -13.93 -22.22
N LEU A 242 -12.31 -12.62 -21.92
CA LEU A 242 -11.21 -11.86 -21.33
C LEU A 242 -10.79 -12.43 -19.98
N THR A 243 -11.76 -12.79 -19.12
CA THR A 243 -11.49 -13.41 -17.82
C THR A 243 -10.70 -14.71 -18.01
N GLN A 244 -11.08 -15.54 -18.96
CA GLN A 244 -10.40 -16.82 -19.24
C GLN A 244 -8.97 -16.58 -19.76
N LYS A 245 -8.77 -15.66 -20.71
CA LYS A 245 -7.44 -15.30 -21.23
C LYS A 245 -6.50 -14.83 -20.12
N MET A 246 -6.99 -13.97 -19.23
CA MET A 246 -6.20 -13.48 -18.09
C MET A 246 -5.85 -14.61 -17.12
N HIS A 247 -6.82 -15.46 -16.78
CA HIS A 247 -6.61 -16.59 -15.88
C HIS A 247 -5.56 -17.57 -16.46
N ASP A 248 -5.75 -18.03 -17.68
CA ASP A 248 -4.85 -19.00 -18.31
C ASP A 248 -3.43 -18.46 -18.48
N GLY A 249 -3.30 -17.17 -18.81
CA GLY A 249 -2.01 -16.50 -18.89
C GLY A 249 -1.28 -16.42 -17.54
N CYS A 250 -1.97 -16.06 -16.48
CA CYS A 250 -1.39 -16.00 -15.14
C CYS A 250 -1.03 -17.39 -14.60
N GLU A 251 -1.90 -18.40 -14.80
CA GLU A 251 -1.60 -19.80 -14.45
C GLU A 251 -0.37 -20.33 -15.20
N SER A 252 -0.21 -19.96 -16.48
CA SER A 252 0.99 -20.31 -17.26
C SER A 252 2.28 -19.74 -16.65
N ILE A 253 2.24 -18.52 -16.10
CA ILE A 253 3.39 -17.89 -15.42
C ILE A 253 3.67 -18.58 -14.09
N SER A 254 2.62 -18.84 -13.31
CA SER A 254 2.72 -19.44 -11.97
C SER A 254 3.17 -20.91 -12.03
N GLY A 255 2.80 -21.63 -13.07
CA GLY A 255 3.04 -23.08 -13.20
C GLY A 255 2.39 -23.85 -12.05
N ASP A 256 3.15 -24.76 -11.45
CA ASP A 256 2.69 -25.59 -10.32
C ASP A 256 2.91 -24.92 -8.93
N MET A 257 3.37 -23.65 -8.88
CA MET A 257 3.66 -22.96 -7.62
C MET A 257 2.38 -22.60 -6.88
N GLY A 258 2.34 -22.94 -5.58
CA GLY A 258 1.28 -22.48 -4.68
C GLY A 258 1.48 -21.02 -4.25
N SER A 259 0.42 -20.40 -3.74
CA SER A 259 0.46 -18.99 -3.28
C SER A 259 1.54 -18.73 -2.21
N ASP A 260 1.74 -19.63 -1.26
CA ASP A 260 2.75 -19.49 -0.20
C ASP A 260 4.18 -19.49 -0.79
N GLU A 261 4.44 -20.33 -1.79
CA GLU A 261 5.73 -20.39 -2.49
C GLU A 261 5.98 -19.12 -3.32
N MET A 262 4.97 -18.64 -4.05
CA MET A 262 5.04 -17.38 -4.79
C MET A 262 5.30 -16.18 -3.86
N GLU A 263 4.62 -16.13 -2.71
CA GLU A 263 4.87 -15.09 -1.69
C GLU A 263 6.31 -15.13 -1.18
N GLN A 264 6.86 -16.31 -0.93
CA GLN A 264 8.23 -16.47 -0.45
C GLN A 264 9.25 -15.99 -1.49
N ILE A 265 9.06 -16.38 -2.77
CA ILE A 265 9.93 -15.93 -3.89
C ILE A 265 9.88 -14.40 -4.01
N ARG A 266 8.68 -13.83 -3.97
CA ARG A 266 8.49 -12.36 -4.01
C ARG A 266 9.21 -11.66 -2.87
N ASP A 267 9.03 -12.14 -1.65
CA ASP A 267 9.60 -11.52 -0.45
C ASP A 267 11.13 -11.57 -0.45
N ASP A 268 11.72 -12.71 -0.82
CA ASP A 268 13.17 -12.86 -0.96
C ASP A 268 13.74 -11.93 -2.04
N ALA A 269 13.08 -11.82 -3.18
CA ALA A 269 13.49 -10.91 -4.26
C ALA A 269 13.36 -9.43 -3.84
N LEU A 270 12.27 -9.05 -3.17
CA LEU A 270 12.07 -7.69 -2.65
C LEU A 270 13.13 -7.31 -1.63
N ILE A 271 13.48 -8.22 -0.71
CA ILE A 271 14.56 -7.98 0.27
C ILE A 271 15.88 -7.73 -0.46
N GLY A 272 16.22 -8.53 -1.47
CA GLY A 272 17.44 -8.32 -2.25
C GLY A 272 17.48 -6.96 -2.96
N ILE A 273 16.34 -6.51 -3.50
CA ILE A 273 16.22 -5.16 -4.09
C ILE A 273 16.39 -4.08 -3.02
N ILE A 274 15.72 -4.21 -1.87
CA ILE A 274 15.82 -3.27 -0.74
C ILE A 274 17.26 -3.17 -0.25
N GLU A 275 17.96 -4.28 -0.04
CA GLU A 275 19.36 -4.32 0.37
C GLU A 275 20.29 -3.62 -0.65
N SER A 276 20.04 -3.80 -1.94
CA SER A 276 20.76 -3.10 -2.99
C SER A 276 20.54 -1.59 -2.97
N LEU A 277 19.30 -1.17 -2.69
CA LEU A 277 18.91 0.24 -2.55
C LEU A 277 19.46 0.85 -1.25
N GLN A 278 19.51 0.10 -0.15
CA GLN A 278 20.11 0.54 1.13
C GLN A 278 21.58 0.90 0.99
N LYS A 279 22.36 0.07 0.27
CA LYS A 279 23.78 0.33 -0.02
C LYS A 279 24.04 1.66 -0.74
N ARG A 280 23.03 2.21 -1.41
CA ARG A 280 23.09 3.44 -2.21
C ARG A 280 22.29 4.58 -1.64
N ASP A 281 21.61 4.36 -0.52
CA ASP A 281 20.68 5.30 0.13
C ASP A 281 19.62 5.86 -0.83
N LEU A 282 19.00 4.98 -1.65
CA LEU A 282 18.02 5.33 -2.67
C LEU A 282 16.64 4.73 -2.37
N GLY A 283 15.56 5.41 -2.82
CA GLY A 283 14.19 4.92 -2.81
C GLY A 283 13.77 4.30 -1.47
N ALA A 284 13.19 3.10 -1.50
CA ALA A 284 12.80 2.36 -0.31
C ALA A 284 14.00 2.05 0.60
N GLY A 285 15.20 1.84 0.05
CA GLY A 285 16.40 1.54 0.84
C GLY A 285 16.75 2.63 1.85
N ARG A 286 16.52 3.92 1.53
CA ARG A 286 16.72 5.03 2.48
C ARG A 286 15.76 4.91 3.67
N VAL A 287 14.51 4.57 3.43
CA VAL A 287 13.50 4.40 4.50
C VAL A 287 13.91 3.28 5.46
N PHE A 288 14.40 2.16 4.92
CA PHE A 288 14.92 1.05 5.72
C PHE A 288 16.18 1.44 6.49
N ASN A 289 17.12 2.22 5.90
CA ASN A 289 18.30 2.71 6.60
C ASN A 289 17.92 3.59 7.80
N GLU A 290 16.97 4.51 7.63
CA GLU A 290 16.46 5.36 8.71
C GLU A 290 15.78 4.52 9.80
N HIS A 291 15.01 3.51 9.42
CA HIS A 291 14.37 2.59 10.35
C HIS A 291 15.39 1.78 11.15
N GLN A 292 16.37 1.16 10.49
CA GLN A 292 17.45 0.42 11.15
C GLN A 292 18.30 1.29 12.07
N LYS A 293 18.52 2.58 11.72
CA LYS A 293 19.18 3.53 12.62
C LYS A 293 18.38 3.70 13.92
N ARG A 294 17.05 3.89 13.82
CA ARG A 294 16.18 4.01 15.02
C ARG A 294 16.22 2.75 15.88
N ILE A 295 16.29 1.56 15.27
CA ILE A 295 16.41 0.30 15.98
C ILE A 295 17.73 0.27 16.77
N ARG A 296 18.86 0.63 16.14
CA ARG A 296 20.17 0.69 16.83
C ARG A 296 20.17 1.70 17.97
N ASP A 297 19.64 2.91 17.72
CA ASP A 297 19.54 3.95 18.76
C ASP A 297 18.66 3.51 19.95
N ALA A 298 17.70 2.59 19.72
CA ALA A 298 16.87 2.02 20.78
C ALA A 298 17.57 0.87 21.54
N GLN A 299 18.54 0.18 20.91
CA GLN A 299 19.33 -0.88 21.57
C GLN A 299 20.41 -0.31 22.50
N GLU A 300 20.86 0.92 22.26
CA GLU A 300 21.89 1.62 23.04
C GLU A 300 21.35 2.34 24.29
N LYS A 301 20.04 2.41 24.47
CA LYS A 301 19.33 2.98 25.63
C LYS A 301 18.92 1.93 26.63
#